data_de366908fd6fe3e3ff8df5551efe6766
#
_entry.id   de366908fd6fe3e3ff8df5551efe6766
#
_cell.length_a   1.000
_cell.length_b   1.000
_cell.length_c   1.000
_cell.angle_alpha   90.00
_cell.angle_beta   90.00
_cell.angle_gamma   90.00
#
_symmetry.space_group_name_H-M   'P 1'
#
loop_
_entity.id
_entity.type
_entity.pdbx_description
1 polymer ?
#
loop_
_entity_poly.entity_id
_entity_poly.type
_entity_poly.pdbx_seq_one_letter_code
_entity_poly.pdbx_strand_id
1 'polypeptide(L)'
;MTPYFIGYIYLDMNVLFEDLKEGLEQAIAYKKGEGKAVEKTFTITPVEHYTNKEIRAIRMKAGMTQRVFASYMGVSVKTVEAWECGRTNPTGPVFRLLTILKTSDKMDYVIKL
;
A
#
# COMPACT_ATOMS: atom_id res chain seq x y z
N MET A 1 21.96 -1.06 -24.81
CA MET A 1 20.50 -1.14 -24.80
C MET A 1 20.07 -2.37 -25.56
N THR A 2 19.45 -3.29 -24.88
CA THR A 2 19.01 -4.55 -25.51
C THR A 2 17.71 -4.32 -26.29
N PRO A 3 17.47 -5.04 -27.40
CA PRO A 3 16.20 -4.95 -28.15
C PRO A 3 14.95 -5.21 -27.29
N TYR A 4 15.13 -5.92 -26.22
CA TYR A 4 14.13 -6.22 -25.20
C TYR A 4 13.56 -4.97 -24.54
N PHE A 5 14.41 -4.02 -24.22
CA PHE A 5 14.00 -2.81 -23.52
C PHE A 5 13.13 -1.93 -24.41
N ILE A 6 13.48 -1.83 -25.70
CA ILE A 6 12.73 -1.02 -26.66
C ILE A 6 11.34 -1.63 -26.91
N GLY A 7 11.24 -2.95 -27.03
CA GLY A 7 9.97 -3.64 -27.19
C GLY A 7 9.05 -3.46 -25.97
N TYR A 8 9.63 -3.45 -24.79
CA TYR A 8 8.89 -3.27 -23.55
C TYR A 8 8.31 -1.85 -23.44
N ILE A 9 9.07 -0.85 -23.82
CA ILE A 9 8.61 0.54 -23.84
C ILE A 9 7.46 0.73 -24.84
N TYR A 10 7.54 0.11 -26.01
CA TYR A 10 6.46 0.18 -26.99
C TYR A 10 5.16 -0.44 -26.48
N LEU A 11 5.25 -1.57 -25.81
CA LEU A 11 4.10 -2.20 -25.19
C LEU A 11 3.45 -1.32 -24.12
N ASP A 12 4.27 -0.71 -23.26
CA ASP A 12 3.79 0.18 -22.21
C ASP A 12 3.11 1.42 -22.78
N MET A 13 3.66 1.99 -23.85
CA MET A 13 3.06 3.14 -24.50
C MET A 13 1.72 2.82 -25.15
N ASN A 14 1.59 1.64 -25.76
CA ASN A 14 0.33 1.21 -26.35
C ASN A 14 -0.73 0.98 -25.28
N VAL A 15 -0.37 0.32 -24.18
CA VAL A 15 -1.29 0.11 -23.05
C VAL A 15 -1.72 1.45 -22.46
N LEU A 16 -0.78 2.37 -22.27
CA LEU A 16 -1.09 3.69 -21.75
C LEU A 16 -2.02 4.46 -22.68
N PHE A 17 -1.79 4.38 -23.98
CA PHE A 17 -2.62 5.05 -24.99
C PHE A 17 -4.06 4.49 -24.97
N GLU A 18 -4.21 3.16 -24.90
CA GLU A 18 -5.52 2.53 -24.84
C GLU A 18 -6.27 2.92 -23.55
N ASP A 19 -5.58 2.96 -22.42
CA ASP A 19 -6.15 3.37 -21.13
C ASP A 19 -6.61 4.82 -21.17
N LEU A 20 -5.81 5.71 -21.75
CA LEU A 20 -6.17 7.12 -21.91
C LEU A 20 -7.37 7.30 -22.83
N LYS A 21 -7.40 6.57 -23.94
CA LYS A 21 -8.50 6.60 -24.89
C LYS A 21 -9.79 6.15 -24.24
N GLU A 22 -9.76 5.02 -23.52
CA GLU A 22 -10.92 4.49 -22.81
C GLU A 22 -11.41 5.47 -21.75
N GLY A 23 -10.51 6.02 -20.96
CA GLY A 23 -10.84 7.02 -19.94
C GLY A 23 -11.49 8.27 -20.55
N LEU A 24 -10.99 8.74 -21.70
CA LEU A 24 -11.55 9.87 -22.40
C LEU A 24 -12.93 9.57 -22.95
N GLU A 25 -13.14 8.41 -23.53
CA GLU A 25 -14.43 7.98 -24.04
C GLU A 25 -15.46 7.88 -22.92
N GLN A 26 -15.09 7.35 -21.77
CA GLN A 26 -15.95 7.29 -20.60
C GLN A 26 -16.30 8.68 -20.07
N ALA A 27 -15.34 9.58 -20.04
CA ALA A 27 -15.56 10.96 -19.60
C ALA A 27 -16.53 11.69 -20.56
N ILE A 28 -16.41 11.49 -21.85
CA ILE A 28 -17.29 12.08 -22.87
C ILE A 28 -18.71 11.50 -22.73
N ALA A 29 -18.83 10.20 -22.55
CA ALA A 29 -20.12 9.53 -22.37
C ALA A 29 -20.82 10.04 -21.10
N TYR A 30 -20.09 10.21 -20.01
CA TYR A 30 -20.61 10.77 -18.76
C TYR A 30 -21.11 12.20 -18.94
N LYS A 31 -20.34 13.04 -19.62
CA LYS A 31 -20.71 14.43 -19.87
C LYS A 31 -21.94 14.57 -20.74
N LYS A 32 -22.16 13.61 -21.65
CA LYS A 32 -23.35 13.55 -22.51
C LYS A 32 -24.56 12.91 -21.84
N GLY A 33 -24.39 12.40 -20.61
CA GLY A 33 -25.43 11.68 -19.89
C GLY A 33 -25.72 10.27 -20.44
N GLU A 34 -24.88 9.78 -21.34
CA GLU A 34 -25.00 8.46 -21.96
C GLU A 34 -24.29 7.37 -21.15
N GLY A 35 -23.31 7.77 -20.33
CA GLY A 35 -22.58 6.86 -19.47
C GLY A 35 -23.36 6.59 -18.19
N LYS A 36 -23.45 5.34 -17.80
CA LYS A 36 -23.90 5.02 -16.45
C LYS A 36 -22.88 5.61 -15.49
N ALA A 37 -23.30 6.55 -14.65
CA ALA A 37 -22.50 7.00 -13.54
C ALA A 37 -22.23 5.78 -12.66
N VAL A 38 -21.06 5.16 -12.83
CA VAL A 38 -20.61 4.15 -11.90
C VAL A 38 -20.16 4.89 -10.66
N GLU A 39 -21.09 5.11 -9.76
CA GLU A 39 -20.74 5.56 -8.43
C GLU A 39 -19.97 4.43 -7.74
N LYS A 40 -18.65 4.49 -7.86
CA LYS A 40 -17.81 3.65 -7.02
C LYS A 40 -17.90 4.19 -5.61
N THR A 41 -18.74 3.58 -4.82
CA THR A 41 -18.80 3.90 -3.39
C THR A 41 -17.58 3.27 -2.74
N PHE A 42 -16.60 4.10 -2.37
CA PHE A 42 -15.46 3.63 -1.59
C PHE A 42 -15.85 3.64 -0.11
N THR A 43 -15.90 2.46 0.49
CA THR A 43 -16.04 2.36 1.93
C THR A 43 -14.66 2.49 2.54
N ILE A 44 -14.38 3.65 3.14
CA ILE A 44 -13.10 3.88 3.82
C ILE A 44 -13.28 3.50 5.27
N THR A 45 -12.57 2.45 5.68
CA THR A 45 -12.52 2.05 7.08
C THR A 45 -11.65 3.03 7.85
N PRO A 46 -12.12 3.57 8.98
CA PRO A 46 -11.29 4.45 9.82
C PRO A 46 -9.99 3.75 10.23
N VAL A 47 -8.92 4.52 10.38
CA VAL A 47 -7.63 4.00 10.80
C VAL A 47 -7.71 3.59 12.27
N GLU A 48 -7.39 2.34 12.56
CA GLU A 48 -7.30 1.87 13.93
C GLU A 48 -6.01 2.37 14.59
N HIS A 49 -6.12 2.76 15.84
CA HIS A 49 -4.97 3.13 16.66
C HIS A 49 -4.54 1.94 17.50
N TYR A 50 -3.24 1.71 17.57
CA TYR A 50 -2.68 0.60 18.32
C TYR A 50 -1.82 1.13 19.47
N THR A 51 -1.90 0.44 20.61
CA THR A 51 -1.05 0.71 21.75
C THR A 51 0.35 0.16 21.50
N ASN A 52 1.31 0.58 22.32
CA ASN A 52 2.69 0.07 22.24
C ASN A 52 2.74 -1.46 22.34
N LYS A 53 1.92 -2.04 23.21
CA LYS A 53 1.85 -3.51 23.38
C LYS A 53 1.27 -4.20 22.15
N GLU A 54 0.27 -3.59 21.53
CA GLU A 54 -0.35 -4.12 20.32
C GLU A 54 0.62 -4.07 19.12
N ILE A 55 1.39 -2.99 19.00
CA ILE A 55 2.41 -2.86 17.95
C ILE A 55 3.44 -3.99 18.08
N ARG A 56 3.92 -4.21 19.28
CA ARG A 56 4.85 -5.31 19.56
C ARG A 56 4.24 -6.68 19.25
N ALA A 57 3.01 -6.89 19.62
CA ALA A 57 2.30 -8.15 19.37
C ALA A 57 2.14 -8.40 17.86
N ILE A 58 1.80 -7.38 17.08
CA ILE A 58 1.69 -7.48 15.63
C ILE A 58 3.05 -7.86 15.02
N ARG A 59 4.12 -7.20 15.45
CA ARG A 59 5.48 -7.50 15.00
C ARG A 59 5.86 -8.95 15.30
N MET A 60 5.62 -9.40 16.50
CA MET A 60 5.97 -10.75 16.92
C MET A 60 5.13 -11.82 16.20
N LYS A 61 3.86 -11.55 16.00
CA LYS A 61 2.98 -12.45 15.25
C LYS A 61 3.45 -12.60 13.79
N ALA A 62 3.97 -11.52 13.20
CA ALA A 62 4.54 -11.55 11.85
C ALA A 62 5.92 -12.21 11.80
N GLY A 63 6.50 -12.57 12.93
CA GLY A 63 7.83 -13.19 13.00
C GLY A 63 8.97 -12.24 12.68
N MET A 64 8.78 -10.96 12.83
CA MET A 64 9.78 -9.94 12.50
C MET A 64 10.57 -9.53 13.74
N THR A 65 11.89 -9.33 13.55
CA THR A 65 12.70 -8.62 14.53
C THR A 65 12.40 -7.13 14.46
N GLN A 66 12.83 -6.35 15.44
CA GLN A 66 12.68 -4.89 15.39
C GLN A 66 13.37 -4.29 14.17
N ARG A 67 14.52 -4.85 13.78
CA ARG A 67 15.27 -4.39 12.60
C ARG A 67 14.50 -4.65 11.31
N VAL A 68 13.97 -5.85 11.13
CA VAL A 68 13.19 -6.22 9.95
C VAL A 68 11.90 -5.39 9.90
N PHE A 69 11.25 -5.23 11.03
CA PHE A 69 10.03 -4.43 11.13
C PHE A 69 10.29 -2.95 10.79
N ALA A 70 11.41 -2.40 11.28
CA ALA A 70 11.81 -1.04 10.94
C ALA A 70 12.04 -0.87 9.43
N SER A 71 12.72 -1.83 8.80
CA SER A 71 12.92 -1.84 7.35
C SER A 71 11.60 -1.94 6.59
N TYR A 72 10.69 -2.78 7.06
CA TYR A 72 9.36 -2.92 6.47
C TYR A 72 8.56 -1.61 6.53
N MET A 73 8.61 -0.93 7.66
CA MET A 73 7.91 0.34 7.87
C MET A 73 8.64 1.56 7.28
N GLY A 74 9.88 1.40 6.85
CA GLY A 74 10.68 2.50 6.32
C GLY A 74 11.14 3.49 7.37
N VAL A 75 11.40 3.02 8.60
CA VAL A 75 11.83 3.84 9.73
C VAL A 75 13.09 3.26 10.35
N SER A 76 13.73 4.01 11.27
CA SER A 76 14.88 3.51 12.01
C SER A 76 14.46 2.55 13.12
N VAL A 77 15.39 1.68 13.53
CA VAL A 77 15.16 0.76 14.64
C VAL A 77 14.86 1.53 15.93
N LYS A 78 15.50 2.67 16.14
CA LYS A 78 15.24 3.53 17.30
C LYS A 78 13.79 4.03 17.33
N THR A 79 13.22 4.31 16.16
CA THR A 79 11.82 4.71 16.04
C THR A 79 10.90 3.58 16.47
N VAL A 80 11.17 2.35 16.03
CA VAL A 80 10.40 1.17 16.43
C VAL A 80 10.52 0.94 17.94
N GLU A 81 11.72 1.05 18.49
CA GLU A 81 11.92 0.94 19.93
C GLU A 81 11.09 1.97 20.70
N ALA A 82 11.08 3.22 20.21
CA ALA A 82 10.31 4.30 20.83
C ALA A 82 8.80 4.01 20.80
N TRP A 83 8.30 3.45 19.70
CA TRP A 83 6.91 3.05 19.60
C TRP A 83 6.56 1.92 20.61
N GLU A 84 7.42 0.92 20.71
CA GLU A 84 7.18 -0.23 21.59
C GLU A 84 7.38 0.11 23.06
N CYS A 85 8.17 1.13 23.37
CA CYS A 85 8.33 1.65 24.74
C CYS A 85 7.24 2.65 25.13
N GLY A 86 6.45 3.13 24.18
CA GLY A 86 5.42 4.12 24.43
C GLY A 86 5.93 5.56 24.52
N ARG A 87 7.20 5.82 24.14
CA ARG A 87 7.75 7.18 24.15
C ARG A 87 7.17 8.03 23.04
N THR A 88 6.91 7.45 21.88
CA THR A 88 6.30 8.13 20.74
C THR A 88 5.21 7.24 20.16
N ASN A 89 4.27 7.87 19.46
CA ASN A 89 3.22 7.16 18.76
C ASN A 89 3.46 7.22 17.26
N PRO A 90 3.14 6.13 16.52
CA PRO A 90 3.20 6.18 15.06
C PRO A 90 2.22 7.20 14.49
N THR A 91 2.47 7.63 13.27
CA THR A 91 1.55 8.48 12.50
C THR A 91 0.47 7.63 11.81
N GLY A 92 -0.58 8.30 11.29
CA GLY A 92 -1.70 7.62 10.65
C GLY A 92 -1.32 6.61 9.57
N PRO A 93 -0.40 6.93 8.62
CA PRO A 93 0.03 5.96 7.61
C PRO A 93 0.62 4.69 8.20
N VAL A 94 1.36 4.77 9.29
CA VAL A 94 1.93 3.61 9.96
C VAL A 94 0.84 2.73 10.57
N PHE A 95 -0.17 3.34 11.16
CA PHE A 95 -1.31 2.60 11.69
C PHE A 95 -2.02 1.81 10.58
N ARG A 96 -2.14 2.39 9.39
CA ARG A 96 -2.72 1.70 8.23
C ARG A 96 -1.88 0.50 7.83
N LEU A 97 -0.56 0.65 7.79
CA LEU A 97 0.37 -0.45 7.51
C LEU A 97 0.29 -1.55 8.56
N LEU A 98 0.15 -1.18 9.84
CA LEU A 98 -0.03 -2.13 10.93
C LEU A 98 -1.32 -2.93 10.77
N THR A 99 -2.40 -2.30 10.36
CA THR A 99 -3.66 -2.98 10.08
C THR A 99 -3.52 -3.99 8.96
N ILE A 100 -2.84 -3.60 7.87
CA ILE A 100 -2.58 -4.49 6.74
C ILE A 100 -1.74 -5.69 7.18
N LEU A 101 -0.69 -5.45 7.96
CA LEU A 101 0.18 -6.49 8.47
C LEU A 101 -0.56 -7.45 9.41
N LYS A 102 -1.42 -6.91 10.26
CA LYS A 102 -2.22 -7.70 11.21
C LYS A 102 -3.19 -8.63 10.49
N THR A 103 -3.79 -8.17 9.40
CA THR A 103 -4.79 -8.94 8.64
C THR A 103 -4.18 -9.83 7.58
N SER A 104 -2.89 -9.67 7.27
CA SER A 104 -2.20 -10.47 6.26
C SER A 104 -1.70 -11.77 6.86
N ASP A 105 -2.17 -12.89 6.35
CA ASP A 105 -1.70 -14.22 6.76
C ASP A 105 -0.48 -14.67 5.95
N LYS A 106 -0.17 -13.99 4.85
CA LYS A 106 0.91 -14.38 3.95
C LYS A 106 2.00 -13.32 3.92
N MET A 107 3.06 -13.59 4.66
CA MET A 107 4.26 -12.75 4.68
C MET A 107 5.32 -13.20 3.69
N ASP A 108 5.04 -14.23 2.90
CA ASP A 108 6.00 -14.83 1.98
C ASP A 108 6.56 -13.83 0.97
N TYR A 109 5.76 -12.88 0.53
CA TYR A 109 6.20 -11.86 -0.40
C TYR A 109 7.15 -10.82 0.21
N VAL A 110 7.15 -10.69 1.53
CA VAL A 110 8.06 -9.78 2.24
C VAL A 110 9.44 -10.41 2.36
N ILE A 111 9.50 -11.73 2.49
CA ILE A 111 10.73 -12.49 2.69
C ILE A 111 11.47 -12.73 1.37
N LYS A 112 10.77 -12.68 0.25
CA LYS A 112 11.34 -12.94 -1.08
C LYS A 112 12.11 -11.75 -1.67
N LEU A 113 12.34 -10.75 -0.90
CA LEU A 113 13.22 -9.67 -1.28
C LEU A 113 14.68 -10.14 -1.22
#